data_b39834876ed31de47fa0f1b986bf86df
#
_entry.id   b39834876ed31de47fa0f1b986bf86df
#
_cell.length_a   1.000
_cell.length_b   1.000
_cell.length_c   1.000
_cell.angle_alpha   90.00
_cell.angle_beta   90.00
_cell.angle_gamma   90.00
#
_symmetry.space_group_name_H-M   'P 1'
#
loop_
_entity.id
_entity.type
_entity.pdbx_description
1 polymer ?
#
loop_
_entity_poly.entity_id
_entity_poly.type
_entity_poly.pdbx_seq_one_letter_code
_entity_poly.pdbx_strand_id
1 'polypeptide(L)'
;MANSIALAEKFVPVIDGIYKKASLTAILDAQTQVSFDGTNTVKVMKVETTGLGDYSRENGYANGNATLSWEPFTLTEDRSAELSVDRMDDEETLGQAFGMIMSEFMRVNVAPEVDAYRFAKYASTADISSAAAALTDGAAVVSALRACASAMDEAEVPAEDRVLFITPTLYGLVEDLDTTKSKEVLKRFSAVVEVPQTRFYTGITLNSGASAWGYTKAADAENINFLAVSKSAVLQATKMALPKIFTPDENQTKDAWKFQYRLYHDAFAFENKVTGIYLHKAV
;
A
#
# COMPACT_ATOMS: atom_id res chain seq x y z
N MET A 1 -21.93 26.58 20.43
CA MET A 1 -22.00 25.73 19.19
C MET A 1 -21.02 26.13 18.09
N ALA A 2 -20.52 27.38 18.02
CA ALA A 2 -19.57 27.80 16.99
C ALA A 2 -18.14 27.22 17.14
N ASN A 3 -17.75 26.81 18.35
CA ASN A 3 -16.38 26.33 18.61
C ASN A 3 -16.14 24.85 18.26
N SER A 4 -17.17 24.00 18.25
CA SER A 4 -17.05 22.59 17.95
C SER A 4 -16.72 22.32 16.46
N ILE A 5 -17.31 23.09 15.56
CA ILE A 5 -17.07 22.98 14.11
C ILE A 5 -15.64 23.42 13.77
N ALA A 6 -15.16 24.50 14.37
CA ALA A 6 -13.79 24.98 14.17
C ALA A 6 -12.73 24.00 14.72
N LEU A 7 -13.04 23.26 15.77
CA LEU A 7 -12.15 22.25 16.35
C LEU A 7 -12.03 21.01 15.42
N ALA A 8 -13.15 20.52 14.92
CA ALA A 8 -13.18 19.41 13.98
C ALA A 8 -12.40 19.71 12.69
N GLU A 9 -12.53 20.89 12.12
CA GLU A 9 -11.78 21.33 10.95
C GLU A 9 -10.25 21.40 11.19
N LYS A 10 -9.81 21.65 12.41
CA LYS A 10 -8.39 21.67 12.76
C LYS A 10 -7.77 20.28 12.84
N PHE A 11 -8.47 19.31 13.39
CA PHE A 11 -7.92 17.96 13.61
C PHE A 11 -7.85 17.13 12.33
N VAL A 12 -8.80 17.28 11.40
CA VAL A 12 -8.82 16.50 10.15
C VAL A 12 -7.54 16.66 9.32
N PRO A 13 -7.02 17.87 9.04
CA PRO A 13 -5.76 18.01 8.30
C PRO A 13 -4.54 17.44 9.03
N VAL A 14 -4.51 17.51 10.37
CA VAL A 14 -3.41 16.94 11.19
C VAL A 14 -3.40 15.41 11.11
N ILE A 15 -4.56 14.78 11.23
CA ILE A 15 -4.72 13.32 11.15
C ILE A 15 -4.27 12.82 9.77
N ASP A 16 -4.74 13.43 8.69
CA ASP A 16 -4.35 13.04 7.33
C ASP A 16 -2.83 13.18 7.09
N GLY A 17 -2.24 14.27 7.59
CA GLY A 17 -0.79 14.48 7.50
C GLY A 17 0.02 13.42 8.26
N ILE A 18 -0.43 12.95 9.42
CA ILE A 18 0.23 11.89 10.19
C ILE A 18 0.12 10.55 9.48
N TYR A 19 -1.05 10.20 8.95
CA TYR A 19 -1.26 8.98 8.17
C TYR A 19 -0.27 8.90 6.99
N LYS A 20 -0.19 9.94 6.19
CA LYS A 20 0.71 9.99 5.01
C LYS A 20 2.18 9.79 5.37
N LYS A 21 2.64 10.34 6.49
CA LYS A 21 4.03 10.17 6.96
C LYS A 21 4.32 8.78 7.50
N ALA A 22 3.34 8.09 8.07
CA ALA A 22 3.50 6.77 8.66
C ALA A 22 3.36 5.62 7.65
N SER A 23 2.70 5.83 6.51
CA SER A 23 2.50 4.82 5.47
C SER A 23 3.75 4.66 4.62
N LEU A 24 4.26 3.43 4.53
CA LEU A 24 5.41 3.06 3.70
C LEU A 24 5.00 2.85 2.24
N THR A 25 3.75 2.48 2.00
CA THR A 25 3.20 2.25 0.66
C THR A 25 2.72 3.52 -0.03
N ALA A 26 2.73 4.68 0.64
CA ALA A 26 2.33 5.97 0.07
C ALA A 26 3.14 6.36 -1.18
N ILE A 27 4.37 5.87 -1.31
CA ILE A 27 5.22 6.09 -2.50
C ILE A 27 4.65 5.47 -3.78
N LEU A 28 3.75 4.49 -3.63
CA LEU A 28 3.05 3.83 -4.73
C LEU A 28 1.69 4.47 -5.03
N ASP A 29 1.28 5.50 -4.28
CA ASP A 29 0.03 6.22 -4.56
C ASP A 29 0.14 6.81 -5.96
N ALA A 30 -0.59 6.22 -6.90
CA ALA A 30 -0.55 6.62 -8.29
C ALA A 30 -1.15 8.02 -8.44
N GLN A 31 -0.51 8.84 -9.26
CA GLN A 31 -1.06 10.12 -9.68
C GLN A 31 -2.28 9.98 -10.62
N THR A 32 -2.74 8.75 -10.82
CA THR A 32 -3.89 8.46 -11.68
C THR A 32 -5.16 8.87 -10.95
N GLN A 33 -5.89 9.80 -11.53
CA GLN A 33 -7.20 10.19 -11.02
C GLN A 33 -8.15 9.00 -11.09
N VAL A 34 -8.47 8.44 -9.94
CA VAL A 34 -9.41 7.34 -9.80
C VAL A 34 -10.82 7.94 -9.79
N SER A 35 -11.61 7.60 -10.80
CA SER A 35 -13.02 7.99 -10.88
C SER A 35 -13.89 6.86 -10.34
N PHE A 36 -14.66 7.12 -9.28
CA PHE A 36 -15.66 6.19 -8.77
C PHE A 36 -16.99 6.40 -9.47
N ASP A 37 -17.52 5.36 -10.11
CA ASP A 37 -18.82 5.38 -10.80
C ASP A 37 -19.96 5.07 -9.81
N GLY A 38 -20.20 5.98 -8.85
CA GLY A 38 -21.30 5.93 -7.90
C GLY A 38 -21.35 4.71 -6.95
N THR A 39 -20.68 3.63 -7.29
CA THR A 39 -20.59 2.35 -6.57
C THR A 39 -19.23 2.21 -5.85
N ASN A 40 -18.95 1.03 -5.33
CA ASN A 40 -17.64 0.65 -4.77
C ASN A 40 -16.65 0.14 -5.83
N THR A 41 -16.94 0.36 -7.12
CA THR A 41 -16.13 -0.12 -8.24
C THR A 41 -15.40 1.04 -8.89
N VAL A 42 -14.09 0.82 -9.11
CA VAL A 42 -13.22 1.67 -9.92
C VAL A 42 -13.06 1.02 -11.27
N LYS A 43 -13.25 1.75 -12.35
CA LYS A 43 -13.02 1.25 -13.71
C LYS A 43 -11.77 1.91 -14.28
N VAL A 44 -10.84 1.09 -14.72
CA VAL A 44 -9.62 1.54 -15.40
C VAL A 44 -9.68 1.16 -16.86
N MET A 45 -9.31 2.09 -17.72
CA MET A 45 -9.34 1.87 -19.16
C MET A 45 -8.12 1.06 -19.59
N LYS A 46 -8.36 -0.06 -20.25
CA LYS A 46 -7.37 -0.95 -20.84
C LYS A 46 -7.44 -0.84 -22.37
N VAL A 47 -6.30 -0.54 -23.00
CA VAL A 47 -6.20 -0.43 -24.45
C VAL A 47 -5.29 -1.56 -24.96
N GLU A 48 -5.78 -2.33 -25.89
CA GLU A 48 -5.03 -3.39 -26.58
C GLU A 48 -4.99 -3.06 -28.07
N THR A 49 -3.80 -3.17 -28.68
CA THR A 49 -3.60 -2.96 -30.11
C THR A 49 -2.83 -4.10 -30.71
N THR A 50 -3.16 -4.42 -31.96
CA THR A 50 -2.34 -5.39 -32.72
C THR A 50 -1.01 -4.75 -33.12
N GLY A 51 0.03 -5.57 -33.29
CA GLY A 51 1.32 -5.13 -33.80
C GLY A 51 1.31 -4.75 -35.28
N LEU A 52 2.49 -4.48 -35.81
CA LEU A 52 2.66 -4.17 -37.23
C LEU A 52 2.51 -5.43 -38.08
N GLY A 53 1.87 -5.31 -39.23
CA GLY A 53 1.81 -6.32 -40.27
C GLY A 53 2.60 -5.89 -41.53
N ASP A 54 2.86 -6.83 -42.42
CA ASP A 54 3.57 -6.53 -43.65
C ASP A 54 2.73 -5.65 -44.58
N TYR A 55 3.37 -4.63 -45.14
CA TYR A 55 2.75 -3.81 -46.16
C TYR A 55 2.85 -4.51 -47.55
N SER A 56 1.73 -4.66 -48.21
CA SER A 56 1.68 -5.17 -49.59
C SER A 56 1.51 -4.01 -50.56
N ARG A 57 2.35 -3.98 -51.60
CA ARG A 57 2.19 -2.98 -52.67
C ARG A 57 0.90 -3.15 -53.47
N GLU A 58 0.33 -4.34 -53.45
CA GLU A 58 -0.89 -4.68 -54.16
C GLU A 58 -2.17 -4.46 -53.27
N ASN A 59 -2.08 -4.83 -51.99
CA ASN A 59 -3.22 -4.81 -51.07
C ASN A 59 -3.18 -3.70 -50.04
N GLY A 60 -2.09 -2.92 -49.97
CA GLY A 60 -1.92 -1.81 -49.05
C GLY A 60 -1.55 -2.23 -47.62
N TYR A 61 -2.08 -1.56 -46.63
CA TYR A 61 -1.82 -1.76 -45.20
C TYR A 61 -2.53 -3.00 -44.66
N ALA A 62 -1.85 -3.75 -43.78
CA ALA A 62 -2.49 -4.80 -43.00
C ALA A 62 -3.52 -4.20 -42.05
N ASN A 63 -4.71 -4.77 -42.01
CA ASN A 63 -5.75 -4.33 -41.08
C ASN A 63 -5.40 -4.76 -39.67
N GLY A 64 -5.12 -3.76 -38.81
CA GLY A 64 -4.95 -3.98 -37.37
C GLY A 64 -6.26 -3.82 -36.62
N ASN A 65 -6.33 -4.35 -35.41
CA ASN A 65 -7.43 -4.17 -34.50
C ASN A 65 -6.99 -3.42 -33.24
N ALA A 66 -7.83 -2.53 -32.76
CA ALA A 66 -7.66 -1.85 -31.48
C ALA A 66 -8.89 -2.10 -30.63
N THR A 67 -8.70 -2.62 -29.44
CA THR A 67 -9.77 -2.88 -28.48
C THR A 67 -9.60 -2.01 -27.25
N LEU A 68 -10.65 -1.35 -26.85
CA LEU A 68 -10.74 -0.55 -25.64
C LEU A 68 -11.71 -1.24 -24.70
N SER A 69 -11.23 -1.67 -23.54
CA SER A 69 -12.01 -2.34 -22.52
C SER A 69 -11.85 -1.66 -21.16
N TRP A 70 -12.80 -1.91 -20.25
CA TRP A 70 -12.76 -1.40 -18.89
C TRP A 70 -12.50 -2.56 -17.94
N GLU A 71 -11.41 -2.48 -17.16
CA GLU A 71 -11.10 -3.39 -16.07
C GLU A 71 -11.76 -2.88 -14.79
N PRO A 72 -12.76 -3.60 -14.23
CA PRO A 72 -13.43 -3.18 -13.01
C PRO A 72 -12.70 -3.69 -11.77
N PHE A 73 -12.40 -2.81 -10.84
CA PHE A 73 -11.84 -3.12 -9.53
C PHE A 73 -12.85 -2.78 -8.44
N THR A 74 -13.29 -3.78 -7.68
CA THR A 74 -14.28 -3.60 -6.61
C THR A 74 -13.59 -3.56 -5.26
N LEU A 75 -13.78 -2.46 -4.51
CA LEU A 75 -13.24 -2.32 -3.16
C LEU A 75 -13.99 -3.25 -2.22
N THR A 76 -13.26 -3.93 -1.34
CA THR A 76 -13.82 -4.91 -0.39
C THR A 76 -13.63 -4.50 1.06
N GLU A 77 -12.59 -3.73 1.40
CA GLU A 77 -12.21 -3.47 2.79
C GLU A 77 -12.85 -2.21 3.35
N ASP A 78 -13.77 -2.40 4.28
CA ASP A 78 -14.45 -1.33 5.03
C ASP A 78 -14.11 -1.47 6.51
N ARG A 79 -13.15 -0.66 6.97
CA ARG A 79 -12.59 -0.71 8.31
C ARG A 79 -13.02 0.49 9.12
N SER A 80 -13.32 0.28 10.40
CA SER A 80 -13.71 1.37 11.29
C SER A 80 -13.22 1.15 12.71
N ALA A 81 -13.05 2.26 13.43
CA ALA A 81 -12.80 2.24 14.86
C ALA A 81 -13.50 3.44 15.53
N GLU A 82 -13.87 3.24 16.78
CA GLU A 82 -14.41 4.29 17.64
C GLU A 82 -13.58 4.34 18.93
N LEU A 83 -13.11 5.53 19.27
CA LEU A 83 -12.38 5.81 20.50
C LEU A 83 -13.12 6.90 21.26
N SER A 84 -13.18 6.81 22.59
CA SER A 84 -13.78 7.84 23.44
C SER A 84 -12.87 8.17 24.62
N VAL A 85 -12.80 9.44 24.96
CA VAL A 85 -12.07 9.97 26.12
C VAL A 85 -13.07 10.71 26.97
N ASP A 86 -13.17 10.38 28.26
CA ASP A 86 -14.06 11.05 29.19
C ASP A 86 -13.69 12.53 29.33
N ARG A 87 -14.71 13.41 29.54
CA ARG A 87 -14.48 14.84 29.68
C ARG A 87 -13.55 15.15 30.83
N MET A 88 -13.72 14.48 31.98
CA MET A 88 -12.88 14.73 33.17
C MET A 88 -11.42 14.32 32.89
N ASP A 89 -11.18 13.18 32.23
CA ASP A 89 -9.83 12.72 31.88
C ASP A 89 -9.15 13.70 30.92
N ASP A 90 -9.90 14.30 29.99
CA ASP A 90 -9.36 15.29 29.06
C ASP A 90 -9.05 16.62 29.74
N GLU A 91 -9.90 17.07 30.65
CA GLU A 91 -9.68 18.27 31.45
C GLU A 91 -8.47 18.11 32.40
N GLU A 92 -8.33 16.97 33.07
CA GLU A 92 -7.18 16.65 33.92
C GLU A 92 -5.84 16.62 33.15
N THR A 93 -5.88 16.29 31.87
CA THR A 93 -4.70 16.30 30.98
C THR A 93 -4.54 17.59 30.17
N LEU A 94 -5.24 18.67 30.57
CA LEU A 94 -5.21 19.98 29.92
C LEU A 94 -5.64 19.95 28.43
N GLY A 95 -6.57 19.07 28.06
CA GLY A 95 -7.06 18.93 26.69
C GLY A 95 -6.07 18.32 25.69
N GLN A 96 -5.04 17.61 26.17
CA GLN A 96 -4.05 16.98 25.31
C GLN A 96 -4.33 15.49 25.04
N ALA A 97 -5.05 14.81 25.94
CA ALA A 97 -5.27 13.37 25.88
C ALA A 97 -5.91 12.94 24.57
N PHE A 98 -6.97 13.61 24.17
CA PHE A 98 -7.71 13.28 22.95
C PHE A 98 -6.85 13.40 21.68
N GLY A 99 -6.11 14.51 21.51
CA GLY A 99 -5.25 14.73 20.36
C GLY A 99 -4.08 13.72 20.27
N MET A 100 -3.50 13.38 21.42
CA MET A 100 -2.42 12.38 21.49
C MET A 100 -2.92 10.98 21.15
N ILE A 101 -4.07 10.56 21.68
CA ILE A 101 -4.67 9.25 21.39
C ILE A 101 -5.01 9.10 19.92
N MET A 102 -5.60 10.13 19.30
CA MET A 102 -5.89 10.09 17.85
C MET A 102 -4.63 9.97 17.01
N SER A 103 -3.60 10.76 17.31
CA SER A 103 -2.33 10.74 16.58
C SER A 103 -1.65 9.37 16.68
N GLU A 104 -1.63 8.81 17.87
CA GLU A 104 -1.04 7.49 18.11
C GLU A 104 -1.85 6.38 17.43
N PHE A 105 -3.17 6.44 17.47
CA PHE A 105 -4.06 5.50 16.79
C PHE A 105 -3.76 5.45 15.27
N MET A 106 -3.67 6.60 14.62
CA MET A 106 -3.37 6.66 13.19
C MET A 106 -1.98 6.10 12.87
N ARG A 107 -0.98 6.42 13.68
CA ARG A 107 0.42 6.03 13.46
C ARG A 107 0.68 4.55 13.74
N VAL A 108 0.10 4.01 14.81
CA VAL A 108 0.42 2.66 15.31
C VAL A 108 -0.54 1.60 14.79
N ASN A 109 -1.80 1.96 14.54
CA ASN A 109 -2.82 1.00 14.15
C ASN A 109 -3.20 1.12 12.66
N VAL A 110 -3.63 2.29 12.21
CA VAL A 110 -4.19 2.45 10.86
C VAL A 110 -3.12 2.29 9.78
N ALA A 111 -2.02 3.02 9.87
CA ALA A 111 -0.98 2.98 8.85
C ALA A 111 -0.33 1.60 8.70
N PRO A 112 0.04 0.87 9.80
CA PRO A 112 0.57 -0.49 9.69
C PRO A 112 -0.41 -1.51 9.10
N GLU A 113 -1.70 -1.41 9.45
CA GLU A 113 -2.72 -2.31 8.92
C GLU A 113 -2.90 -2.13 7.41
N VAL A 114 -3.00 -0.89 6.95
CA VAL A 114 -3.13 -0.58 5.52
C VAL A 114 -1.90 -1.02 4.73
N ASP A 115 -0.69 -0.75 5.24
CA ASP A 115 0.54 -1.18 4.58
C ASP A 115 0.62 -2.71 4.50
N ALA A 116 0.35 -3.42 5.60
CA ALA A 116 0.38 -4.89 5.62
C ALA A 116 -0.66 -5.49 4.66
N TYR A 117 -1.85 -4.89 4.59
CA TYR A 117 -2.89 -5.30 3.65
C TYR A 117 -2.43 -5.13 2.20
N ARG A 118 -1.89 -3.97 1.85
CA ARG A 118 -1.40 -3.67 0.49
C ARG A 118 -0.27 -4.62 0.08
N PHE A 119 0.72 -4.86 0.96
CA PHE A 119 1.80 -5.82 0.68
C PHE A 119 1.27 -7.24 0.48
N ALA A 120 0.34 -7.70 1.32
CA ALA A 120 -0.27 -9.01 1.17
C ALA A 120 -1.05 -9.14 -0.15
N LYS A 121 -1.79 -8.10 -0.56
CA LYS A 121 -2.49 -8.06 -1.84
C LYS A 121 -1.53 -8.16 -3.03
N TYR A 122 -0.46 -7.37 -3.04
CA TYR A 122 0.54 -7.45 -4.12
C TYR A 122 1.26 -8.79 -4.16
N ALA A 123 1.61 -9.35 -2.98
CA ALA A 123 2.26 -10.66 -2.90
C ALA A 123 1.35 -11.84 -3.30
N SER A 124 0.04 -11.69 -3.14
CA SER A 124 -0.96 -12.70 -3.52
C SER A 124 -1.50 -12.57 -4.94
N THR A 125 -1.04 -11.57 -5.70
CA THR A 125 -1.43 -11.39 -7.10
C THR A 125 -0.98 -12.61 -7.92
N ALA A 126 -1.87 -13.12 -8.78
CA ALA A 126 -1.54 -14.24 -9.66
C ALA A 126 -0.50 -13.83 -10.72
N ASP A 127 0.26 -14.80 -11.18
CA ASP A 127 1.21 -14.68 -12.30
C ASP A 127 2.35 -13.67 -12.11
N ILE A 128 2.60 -13.20 -10.87
CA ILE A 128 3.78 -12.40 -10.58
C ILE A 128 5.06 -13.23 -10.59
N SER A 129 6.17 -12.61 -10.93
CA SER A 129 7.49 -13.24 -10.79
C SER A 129 7.80 -13.45 -9.31
N SER A 130 8.11 -14.66 -8.89
CA SER A 130 8.41 -14.97 -7.50
C SER A 130 9.61 -15.89 -7.32
N ALA A 131 10.34 -15.69 -6.23
CA ALA A 131 11.41 -16.58 -5.78
C ALA A 131 11.29 -16.82 -4.27
N ALA A 132 11.75 -17.99 -3.83
CA ALA A 132 11.77 -18.34 -2.41
C ALA A 132 13.15 -18.89 -2.05
N ALA A 133 13.81 -18.24 -1.09
CA ALA A 133 15.08 -18.71 -0.53
C ALA A 133 15.35 -18.08 0.83
N ALA A 134 16.13 -18.77 1.65
CA ALA A 134 16.73 -18.19 2.84
C ALA A 134 17.93 -17.31 2.41
N LEU A 135 17.88 -16.04 2.77
CA LEU A 135 18.96 -15.07 2.50
C LEU A 135 19.78 -14.87 3.79
N THR A 136 20.86 -15.60 3.91
CA THR A 136 21.66 -15.66 5.14
C THR A 136 22.87 -14.71 5.15
N ASP A 137 23.28 -14.22 3.99
CA ASP A 137 24.43 -13.31 3.86
C ASP A 137 24.15 -12.24 2.79
N GLY A 138 24.93 -11.17 2.83
CA GLY A 138 24.79 -10.04 1.92
C GLY A 138 25.03 -10.40 0.45
N ALA A 139 25.89 -11.38 0.15
CA ALA A 139 26.14 -11.80 -1.22
C ALA A 139 24.92 -12.51 -1.82
N ALA A 140 24.22 -13.33 -1.03
CA ALA A 140 22.96 -13.95 -1.42
C ALA A 140 21.87 -12.89 -1.67
N VAL A 141 21.76 -11.87 -0.80
CA VAL A 141 20.82 -10.77 -0.99
C VAL A 141 21.12 -10.01 -2.28
N VAL A 142 22.37 -9.62 -2.54
CA VAL A 142 22.77 -8.91 -3.77
C VAL A 142 22.51 -9.76 -5.01
N SER A 143 22.73 -11.07 -4.94
CA SER A 143 22.44 -12.00 -6.06
C SER A 143 20.92 -12.07 -6.33
N ALA A 144 20.10 -12.17 -5.29
CA ALA A 144 18.65 -12.19 -5.40
C ALA A 144 18.09 -10.85 -5.95
N LEU A 145 18.59 -9.71 -5.47
CA LEU A 145 18.21 -8.39 -5.98
C LEU A 145 18.60 -8.21 -7.46
N ARG A 146 19.78 -8.75 -7.86
CA ARG A 146 20.17 -8.71 -9.27
C ARG A 146 19.28 -9.59 -10.13
N ALA A 147 18.90 -10.77 -9.65
CA ALA A 147 17.95 -11.64 -10.36
C ALA A 147 16.59 -10.96 -10.53
N CYS A 148 16.11 -10.30 -9.49
CA CYS A 148 14.90 -9.48 -9.54
C CYS A 148 15.00 -8.37 -10.59
N ALA A 149 16.06 -7.55 -10.53
CA ALA A 149 16.27 -6.47 -11.49
C ALA A 149 16.36 -6.98 -12.93
N SER A 150 17.07 -8.10 -13.15
CA SER A 150 17.19 -8.72 -14.49
C SER A 150 15.85 -9.25 -15.00
N ALA A 151 15.03 -9.87 -14.13
CA ALA A 151 13.70 -10.34 -14.52
C ALA A 151 12.77 -9.17 -14.92
N MET A 152 12.87 -8.04 -14.21
CA MET A 152 12.12 -6.84 -14.56
C MET A 152 12.67 -6.17 -15.84
N ASP A 153 13.97 -6.23 -16.10
CA ASP A 153 14.59 -5.72 -17.33
C ASP A 153 14.17 -6.55 -18.55
N GLU A 154 14.18 -7.89 -18.45
CA GLU A 154 13.70 -8.78 -19.49
C GLU A 154 12.20 -8.62 -19.79
N ALA A 155 11.42 -8.17 -18.78
CA ALA A 155 10.01 -7.84 -18.94
C ALA A 155 9.78 -6.38 -19.40
N GLU A 156 10.83 -5.65 -19.76
CA GLU A 156 10.80 -4.26 -20.25
C GLU A 156 10.11 -3.27 -19.27
N VAL A 157 10.14 -3.55 -17.96
CA VAL A 157 9.59 -2.65 -16.95
C VAL A 157 10.50 -1.43 -16.79
N PRO A 158 9.98 -0.18 -16.82
CA PRO A 158 10.79 1.03 -16.67
C PRO A 158 11.52 1.08 -15.32
N ALA A 159 12.82 1.38 -15.32
CA ALA A 159 13.64 1.39 -14.11
C ALA A 159 13.27 2.55 -13.15
N GLU A 160 12.88 3.69 -13.70
CA GLU A 160 12.48 4.89 -12.97
C GLU A 160 11.24 4.73 -12.09
N ASP A 161 10.40 3.75 -12.40
CA ASP A 161 9.15 3.48 -11.66
C ASP A 161 9.28 2.36 -10.63
N ARG A 162 10.42 1.68 -10.56
CA ARG A 162 10.63 0.53 -9.67
C ARG A 162 10.92 0.97 -8.24
N VAL A 163 10.10 0.57 -7.31
CA VAL A 163 10.31 0.77 -5.86
C VAL A 163 10.65 -0.59 -5.24
N LEU A 164 11.73 -0.63 -4.49
CA LEU A 164 12.16 -1.80 -3.74
C LEU A 164 11.72 -1.64 -2.28
N PHE A 165 10.90 -2.57 -1.81
CA PHE A 165 10.59 -2.75 -0.39
C PHE A 165 11.42 -3.91 0.13
N ILE A 166 12.21 -3.70 1.18
CA ILE A 166 13.13 -4.69 1.73
C ILE A 166 13.11 -4.65 3.25
N THR A 167 13.35 -5.78 3.90
CA THR A 167 13.45 -5.79 5.37
C THR A 167 14.73 -5.12 5.83
N PRO A 168 14.73 -4.36 6.96
CA PRO A 168 15.91 -3.68 7.47
C PRO A 168 17.10 -4.63 7.72
N THR A 169 16.81 -5.86 8.18
CA THR A 169 17.87 -6.87 8.40
C THR A 169 18.60 -7.21 7.11
N LEU A 170 17.88 -7.42 6.00
CA LEU A 170 18.49 -7.75 4.72
C LEU A 170 19.18 -6.54 4.09
N TYR A 171 18.61 -5.35 4.30
CA TYR A 171 19.24 -4.11 3.83
C TYR A 171 20.59 -3.88 4.52
N GLY A 172 20.66 -4.08 5.85
CA GLY A 172 21.91 -4.01 6.60
C GLY A 172 22.96 -5.01 6.11
N LEU A 173 22.57 -6.25 5.75
CA LEU A 173 23.51 -7.23 5.15
C LEU A 173 24.07 -6.75 3.80
N VAL A 174 23.32 -5.98 3.03
CA VAL A 174 23.81 -5.37 1.77
C VAL A 174 24.77 -4.22 2.04
N GLU A 175 24.47 -3.40 3.07
CA GLU A 175 25.34 -2.31 3.48
C GLU A 175 26.69 -2.82 4.04
N ASP A 176 26.68 -3.87 4.85
CA ASP A 176 27.87 -4.48 5.43
C ASP A 176 28.86 -5.00 4.37
N LEU A 177 28.38 -5.35 3.18
CA LEU A 177 29.26 -5.75 2.07
C LEU A 177 30.14 -4.60 1.57
N ASP A 178 29.66 -3.37 1.63
CA ASP A 178 30.29 -2.12 1.14
C ASP A 178 31.07 -2.29 -0.19
N THR A 179 30.54 -3.08 -1.11
CA THR A 179 31.14 -3.32 -2.41
C THR A 179 30.51 -2.46 -3.50
N THR A 180 31.24 -2.22 -4.58
CA THR A 180 30.68 -1.56 -5.77
C THR A 180 29.45 -2.30 -6.29
N LYS A 181 29.46 -3.65 -6.26
CA LYS A 181 28.33 -4.47 -6.72
C LYS A 181 27.07 -4.27 -5.87
N SER A 182 27.21 -4.15 -4.54
CA SER A 182 26.05 -3.92 -3.67
C SER A 182 25.44 -2.54 -3.90
N LYS A 183 26.24 -1.52 -4.11
CA LYS A 183 25.78 -0.16 -4.39
C LYS A 183 25.11 -0.03 -5.77
N GLU A 184 25.66 -0.69 -6.79
CA GLU A 184 25.11 -0.63 -8.16
C GLU A 184 23.79 -1.37 -8.31
N VAL A 185 23.58 -2.47 -7.60
CA VAL A 185 22.30 -3.19 -7.65
C VAL A 185 21.16 -2.34 -7.10
N LEU A 186 21.41 -1.62 -6.00
CA LEU A 186 20.40 -0.73 -5.41
C LEU A 186 20.02 0.45 -6.33
N LYS A 187 20.95 0.94 -7.15
CA LYS A 187 20.69 2.02 -8.12
C LYS A 187 19.74 1.63 -9.27
N ARG A 188 19.45 0.33 -9.44
CA ARG A 188 18.48 -0.14 -10.43
C ARG A 188 17.02 0.10 -10.01
N PHE A 189 16.82 0.52 -8.77
CA PHE A 189 15.51 0.88 -8.22
C PHE A 189 15.45 2.38 -7.99
N SER A 190 14.32 2.99 -8.32
CA SER A 190 14.13 4.45 -8.16
C SER A 190 14.07 4.87 -6.70
N ALA A 191 13.60 3.97 -5.84
CA ALA A 191 13.57 4.16 -4.40
C ALA A 191 13.70 2.83 -3.67
N VAL A 192 14.32 2.87 -2.50
CA VAL A 192 14.42 1.74 -1.57
C VAL A 192 13.72 2.13 -0.28
N VAL A 193 12.79 1.30 0.17
CA VAL A 193 12.00 1.54 1.38
C VAL A 193 12.17 0.35 2.32
N GLU A 194 12.64 0.63 3.52
CA GLU A 194 12.78 -0.38 4.56
C GLU A 194 11.42 -0.66 5.21
N VAL A 195 11.01 -1.93 5.22
CA VAL A 195 9.72 -2.37 5.76
C VAL A 195 9.96 -3.32 6.93
N PRO A 196 9.49 -2.99 8.15
CA PRO A 196 9.53 -3.91 9.28
C PRO A 196 8.82 -5.23 8.96
N GLN A 197 9.41 -6.36 9.38
CA GLN A 197 8.85 -7.69 9.12
C GLN A 197 7.42 -7.84 9.63
N THR A 198 7.04 -7.10 10.67
CA THR A 198 5.68 -7.12 11.25
C THR A 198 4.57 -6.66 10.30
N ARG A 199 4.92 -5.98 9.21
CA ARG A 199 4.00 -5.53 8.15
C ARG A 199 4.20 -6.25 6.81
N PHE A 200 5.14 -7.22 6.76
CA PHE A 200 5.67 -7.72 5.50
C PHE A 200 5.47 -9.23 5.36
N TYR A 201 4.23 -9.60 5.05
CA TYR A 201 3.77 -10.99 4.92
C TYR A 201 3.09 -11.21 3.56
N THR A 202 3.15 -12.43 3.05
CA THR A 202 2.45 -12.82 1.81
C THR A 202 0.95 -12.91 1.98
N GLY A 203 0.46 -13.00 3.21
CA GLY A 203 -0.96 -13.01 3.54
C GLY A 203 -1.22 -12.56 4.97
N ILE A 204 -2.30 -11.86 5.18
CA ILE A 204 -2.76 -11.42 6.51
C ILE A 204 -4.24 -11.75 6.70
N THR A 205 -4.64 -11.86 7.95
CA THR A 205 -6.04 -11.92 8.36
C THR A 205 -6.41 -10.63 9.08
N LEU A 206 -7.40 -9.91 8.56
CA LEU A 206 -7.95 -8.73 9.19
C LEU A 206 -8.92 -9.16 10.29
N ASN A 207 -8.69 -8.68 11.51
CA ASN A 207 -9.54 -9.01 12.65
C ASN A 207 -10.80 -8.14 12.65
N SER A 208 -11.94 -8.73 13.06
CA SER A 208 -13.25 -8.08 13.03
C SER A 208 -13.49 -7.06 14.15
N GLY A 209 -12.61 -6.99 15.15
CA GLY A 209 -12.82 -6.16 16.35
C GLY A 209 -13.68 -6.81 17.44
N ALA A 210 -14.21 -8.02 17.21
CA ALA A 210 -15.03 -8.73 18.21
C ALA A 210 -14.17 -9.40 19.32
N SER A 211 -13.07 -10.04 18.93
CA SER A 211 -12.13 -10.71 19.87
C SER A 211 -10.70 -10.17 19.77
N ALA A 212 -10.33 -9.66 18.60
CA ALA A 212 -9.01 -9.07 18.34
C ALA A 212 -9.17 -7.90 17.37
N TRP A 213 -8.27 -6.94 17.48
CA TRP A 213 -8.19 -5.74 16.63
C TRP A 213 -7.00 -5.81 15.68
N GLY A 214 -7.03 -4.98 14.64
CA GLY A 214 -5.93 -4.89 13.69
C GLY A 214 -5.84 -6.11 12.76
N TYR A 215 -4.64 -6.59 12.53
CA TYR A 215 -4.37 -7.71 11.65
C TYR A 215 -3.41 -8.72 12.29
N THR A 216 -3.43 -9.95 11.79
CA THR A 216 -2.50 -11.02 12.14
C THR A 216 -1.95 -11.66 10.87
N LYS A 217 -0.75 -12.25 10.95
CA LYS A 217 -0.22 -13.07 9.86
C LYS A 217 -1.16 -14.27 9.64
N ALA A 218 -1.56 -14.53 8.40
CA ALA A 218 -2.34 -15.73 8.06
C ALA A 218 -1.52 -17.01 8.32
N ALA A 219 -2.20 -18.11 8.62
CA ALA A 219 -1.53 -19.34 9.05
C ALA A 219 -0.61 -19.95 7.98
N ASP A 220 -0.98 -19.79 6.72
CA ASP A 220 -0.27 -20.26 5.52
C ASP A 220 0.63 -19.19 4.87
N ALA A 221 0.66 -17.99 5.46
CA ALA A 221 1.47 -16.91 4.93
C ALA A 221 2.95 -17.07 5.28
N GLU A 222 3.80 -16.64 4.36
CA GLU A 222 5.25 -16.60 4.52
C GLU A 222 5.74 -15.17 4.79
N ASN A 223 6.95 -15.06 5.28
CA ASN A 223 7.60 -13.77 5.44
C ASN A 223 8.10 -13.30 4.07
N ILE A 224 7.91 -12.03 3.76
CA ILE A 224 8.49 -11.43 2.57
C ILE A 224 9.90 -10.94 2.92
N ASN A 225 10.88 -11.33 2.11
CA ASN A 225 12.25 -10.85 2.19
C ASN A 225 12.37 -9.46 1.56
N PHE A 226 11.94 -9.35 0.31
CA PHE A 226 11.80 -8.10 -0.41
C PHE A 226 10.71 -8.20 -1.49
N LEU A 227 10.18 -7.07 -1.88
CA LEU A 227 9.16 -6.90 -2.92
C LEU A 227 9.54 -5.72 -3.80
N ALA A 228 9.73 -5.96 -5.08
CA ALA A 228 9.91 -4.88 -6.05
C ALA A 228 8.59 -4.64 -6.79
N VAL A 229 8.17 -3.39 -6.85
CA VAL A 229 6.89 -2.98 -7.45
C VAL A 229 7.12 -1.78 -8.36
N SER A 230 6.65 -1.88 -9.60
CA SER A 230 6.53 -0.72 -10.47
C SER A 230 5.30 0.09 -10.10
N LYS A 231 5.45 1.41 -9.94
CA LYS A 231 4.34 2.32 -9.63
C LYS A 231 3.19 2.23 -10.65
N SER A 232 3.53 1.95 -11.90
CA SER A 232 2.55 1.82 -12.98
C SER A 232 1.81 0.48 -12.99
N ALA A 233 2.26 -0.51 -12.21
CA ALA A 233 1.67 -1.85 -12.17
C ALA A 233 0.57 -2.01 -11.12
N VAL A 234 0.44 -1.07 -10.19
CA VAL A 234 -0.48 -1.15 -9.07
C VAL A 234 -1.39 0.05 -8.98
N LEU A 235 -2.54 -0.16 -8.35
CA LEU A 235 -3.52 0.87 -8.07
C LEU A 235 -3.91 0.79 -6.58
N GLN A 236 -3.78 1.89 -5.87
CA GLN A 236 -4.26 2.06 -4.50
C GLN A 236 -5.50 2.94 -4.53
N ALA A 237 -6.64 2.38 -4.16
CA ALA A 237 -7.90 3.08 -4.19
C ALA A 237 -8.43 3.30 -2.77
N THR A 238 -8.72 4.55 -2.43
CA THR A 238 -9.40 4.92 -1.18
C THR A 238 -10.62 5.74 -1.53
N LYS A 239 -11.81 5.20 -1.25
CA LYS A 239 -13.07 5.89 -1.50
C LYS A 239 -13.47 6.78 -0.35
N MET A 240 -13.17 6.36 0.87
CA MET A 240 -13.54 7.07 2.09
C MET A 240 -12.43 6.93 3.13
N ALA A 241 -11.99 8.07 3.66
CA ALA A 241 -11.13 8.16 4.83
C ALA A 241 -11.68 9.32 5.66
N LEU A 242 -12.71 9.05 6.49
CA LEU A 242 -13.45 10.08 7.19
C LEU A 242 -13.27 9.96 8.70
N PRO A 243 -12.47 10.84 9.31
CA PRO A 243 -12.50 11.07 10.73
C PRO A 243 -13.74 11.92 11.10
N LYS A 244 -14.46 11.52 12.14
CA LYS A 244 -15.53 12.27 12.75
C LYS A 244 -15.21 12.48 14.21
N ILE A 245 -15.39 13.70 14.69
CA ILE A 245 -15.14 14.08 16.09
C ILE A 245 -16.44 14.62 16.64
N PHE A 246 -16.86 14.07 17.77
CA PHE A 246 -18.00 14.56 18.52
C PHE A 246 -17.50 15.11 19.85
N THR A 247 -17.98 16.31 20.19
CA THR A 247 -17.72 16.92 21.49
C THR A 247 -18.56 16.23 22.57
N PRO A 248 -18.20 16.36 23.87
CA PRO A 248 -19.02 15.82 24.95
C PRO A 248 -20.49 16.27 24.88
N ASP A 249 -20.73 17.53 24.47
CA ASP A 249 -22.08 18.09 24.36
C ASP A 249 -22.90 17.52 23.19
N GLU A 250 -22.23 16.99 22.15
CA GLU A 250 -22.85 16.34 20.99
C GLU A 250 -23.01 14.83 21.18
N ASN A 251 -22.25 14.24 22.09
CA ASN A 251 -22.24 12.83 22.36
C ASN A 251 -23.40 12.44 23.27
N GLN A 252 -24.46 11.89 22.67
CA GLN A 252 -25.69 11.52 23.40
C GLN A 252 -25.55 10.27 24.30
N THR A 253 -24.43 9.53 24.18
CA THR A 253 -24.27 8.26 24.92
C THR A 253 -23.45 8.39 26.19
N LYS A 254 -22.50 9.32 26.21
CA LYS A 254 -21.59 9.58 27.35
C LYS A 254 -21.13 11.03 27.34
N ASP A 255 -20.78 11.59 28.50
CA ASP A 255 -20.08 12.88 28.60
C ASP A 255 -18.58 12.69 28.26
N ALA A 256 -18.31 12.50 26.99
CA ALA A 256 -16.98 12.14 26.49
C ALA A 256 -16.73 12.64 25.07
N TRP A 257 -15.51 13.02 24.79
CA TRP A 257 -15.03 13.19 23.44
C TRP A 257 -15.10 11.85 22.72
N LYS A 258 -15.64 11.83 21.50
CA LYS A 258 -15.75 10.63 20.69
C LYS A 258 -15.08 10.85 19.33
N PHE A 259 -14.17 9.96 18.97
CA PHE A 259 -13.53 9.90 17.66
C PHE A 259 -14.01 8.65 16.92
N GLN A 260 -14.56 8.84 15.75
CA GLN A 260 -14.92 7.75 14.83
C GLN A 260 -14.09 7.89 13.57
N TYR A 261 -13.42 6.80 13.20
CA TYR A 261 -12.67 6.72 11.96
C TYR A 261 -13.23 5.59 11.09
N ARG A 262 -13.47 5.86 9.81
CA ARG A 262 -13.89 4.87 8.83
C ARG A 262 -13.02 4.99 7.60
N LEU A 263 -12.44 3.86 7.19
CA LEU A 263 -11.58 3.74 6.02
C LEU A 263 -12.15 2.68 5.08
N TYR A 264 -12.51 3.11 3.87
CA TYR A 264 -12.95 2.22 2.80
C TYR A 264 -11.94 2.28 1.67
N HIS A 265 -11.16 1.22 1.53
CA HIS A 265 -10.00 1.16 0.62
C HIS A 265 -9.78 -0.23 0.06
N ASP A 266 -8.96 -0.32 -0.97
CA ASP A 266 -8.39 -1.57 -1.46
C ASP A 266 -7.10 -1.30 -2.25
N ALA A 267 -6.41 -2.39 -2.64
CA ALA A 267 -5.20 -2.35 -3.46
C ALA A 267 -5.29 -3.41 -4.56
N PHE A 268 -4.90 -3.03 -5.77
CA PHE A 268 -5.02 -3.86 -6.97
C PHE A 268 -3.72 -3.87 -7.76
N ALA A 269 -3.49 -4.94 -8.50
CA ALA A 269 -2.49 -5.01 -9.55
C ALA A 269 -3.20 -5.12 -10.90
N PHE A 270 -2.66 -4.46 -11.93
CA PHE A 270 -3.21 -4.52 -13.28
C PHE A 270 -2.82 -5.85 -13.95
N GLU A 271 -3.80 -6.56 -14.52
CA GLU A 271 -3.57 -7.87 -15.18
C GLU A 271 -2.50 -7.82 -16.27
N ASN A 272 -2.47 -6.76 -17.05
CA ASN A 272 -1.49 -6.59 -18.14
C ASN A 272 -0.11 -6.09 -17.68
N LYS A 273 0.09 -5.84 -16.38
CA LYS A 273 1.33 -5.30 -15.80
C LYS A 273 1.85 -6.10 -14.61
N VAL A 274 1.39 -7.34 -14.44
CA VAL A 274 1.82 -8.23 -13.33
C VAL A 274 3.34 -8.47 -13.33
N THR A 275 4.00 -8.40 -14.48
CA THR A 275 5.46 -8.47 -14.60
C THR A 275 6.19 -7.31 -13.91
N GLY A 276 5.48 -6.21 -13.61
CA GLY A 276 5.99 -5.10 -12.82
C GLY A 276 6.07 -5.38 -11.31
N ILE A 277 5.69 -6.58 -10.86
CA ILE A 277 5.76 -7.01 -9.47
C ILE A 277 6.68 -8.23 -9.37
N TYR A 278 7.66 -8.17 -8.49
CA TYR A 278 8.57 -9.27 -8.19
C TYR A 278 8.61 -9.54 -6.69
N LEU A 279 8.25 -10.74 -6.29
CA LEU A 279 8.20 -11.18 -4.90
C LEU A 279 9.39 -12.08 -4.57
N HIS A 280 10.09 -11.80 -3.47
CA HIS A 280 11.03 -12.74 -2.85
C HIS A 280 10.58 -13.04 -1.42
N LYS A 281 10.30 -14.29 -1.13
CA LYS A 281 9.80 -14.75 0.16
C LYS A 281 10.80 -15.65 0.88
N ALA A 282 10.66 -15.78 2.19
CA ALA A 282 11.38 -16.76 2.98
C ALA A 282 10.85 -18.18 2.70
N VAL A 283 11.67 -19.17 2.97
CA VAL A 283 11.32 -20.61 2.92
C VAL A 283 11.00 -21.06 4.33
#